data_9d5f22fa3bcc029360e2a530ab0d99a1
#
_entry.id   9d5f22fa3bcc029360e2a530ab0d99a1
#
_cell.length_a   1.000
_cell.length_b   1.000
_cell.length_c   1.000
_cell.angle_alpha   90.00
_cell.angle_beta   90.00
_cell.angle_gamma   90.00
#
_symmetry.space_group_name_H-M   'P 1'
#
loop_
_entity.id
_entity.type
_entity.pdbx_description
1 polymer ?
#
loop_
_entity_poly.entity_id
_entity_poly.type
_entity_poly.pdbx_seq_one_letter_code
_entity_poly.pdbx_strand_id
1 'polypeptide(L)' 'MLDQQAVGRLSRMDAMQQQAMAAAQERARKRDLVRIEMAERRLAEGDYGWCADCGEAIPDKRLEIDPMAEKCVRCASG' A
#
# COMPACT_ATOMS: atom_id res chain seq x y z
N MET A 1 30.30 11.82 18.41
CA MET A 1 29.66 12.95 17.78
C MET A 1 30.16 13.13 16.38
N LEU A 2 29.32 13.50 15.56
CA LEU A 2 29.58 13.57 14.14
C LEU A 2 30.42 14.84 13.83
N ASP A 3 31.31 14.67 12.87
CA ASP A 3 32.06 15.78 12.32
C ASP A 3 31.08 16.68 11.55
N GLN A 4 31.03 17.95 11.92
CA GLN A 4 30.07 18.89 11.34
C GLN A 4 30.25 19.06 9.83
N GLN A 5 31.48 19.03 9.36
CA GLN A 5 31.72 19.15 7.91
C GLN A 5 31.29 17.94 7.15
N ALA A 6 31.58 16.74 7.67
CA ALA A 6 31.10 15.51 7.07
C ALA A 6 29.58 15.45 7.15
N VAL A 7 29.00 15.86 8.26
CA VAL A 7 27.57 15.93 8.45
C VAL A 7 26.92 16.90 7.45
N GLY A 8 27.57 18.05 7.19
CA GLY A 8 27.05 19.00 6.22
C GLY A 8 26.91 18.43 4.82
N ARG A 9 27.90 17.65 4.38
CA ARG A 9 27.82 16.98 3.09
C ARG A 9 26.78 15.88 3.06
N LEU A 10 26.82 15.04 4.06
CA LEU A 10 25.87 13.94 4.20
C LEU A 10 24.44 14.48 4.37
N SER A 11 24.29 15.62 5.04
CA SER A 11 22.98 16.23 5.23
C SER A 11 22.29 16.58 3.93
N ARG A 12 23.02 17.03 2.93
CA ARG A 12 22.42 17.33 1.63
C ARG A 12 21.89 16.08 0.95
N MET A 13 22.72 15.05 0.93
CA MET A 13 22.30 13.76 0.34
C MET A 13 21.17 13.15 1.13
N ASP A 14 21.26 13.19 2.46
CA ASP A 14 20.22 12.68 3.33
C ASP A 14 18.91 13.44 3.16
N ALA A 15 18.99 14.78 3.04
CA ALA A 15 17.80 15.59 2.83
C ALA A 15 17.12 15.24 1.52
N MET A 16 17.87 15.02 0.45
CA MET A 16 17.33 14.63 -0.83
C MET A 16 16.71 13.23 -0.76
N GLN A 17 17.39 12.30 -0.11
CA GLN A 17 16.86 10.95 0.09
C GLN A 17 15.61 10.96 0.96
N GLN A 18 15.60 11.75 2.02
CA GLN A 18 14.44 11.87 2.88
C GLN A 18 13.24 12.46 2.14
N GLN A 19 13.47 13.44 1.28
CA GLN A 19 12.41 14.02 0.46
C GLN A 19 11.85 12.98 -0.51
N ALA A 20 12.71 12.20 -1.14
CA ALA A 20 12.28 11.15 -2.04
C ALA A 20 11.49 10.07 -1.29
N MET A 21 11.97 9.68 -0.11
CA MET A 21 11.29 8.69 0.71
C MET A 21 9.96 9.21 1.23
N ALA A 22 9.90 10.48 1.66
CA ALA A 22 8.66 11.09 2.13
C ALA A 22 7.63 11.16 1.01
N ALA A 23 8.05 11.52 -0.20
CA ALA A 23 7.17 11.55 -1.36
C ALA A 23 6.66 10.16 -1.72
N ALA A 24 7.53 9.15 -1.64
CA ALA A 24 7.13 7.77 -1.89
C ALA A 24 6.15 7.26 -0.82
N GLN A 25 6.39 7.59 0.44
CA GLN A 25 5.50 7.24 1.54
C GLN A 25 4.14 7.92 1.39
N GLU A 26 4.12 9.17 0.98
CA GLU A 26 2.88 9.88 0.75
C GLU A 26 2.07 9.27 -0.38
N ARG A 27 2.72 8.89 -1.48
CA ARG A 27 2.06 8.19 -2.58
C ARG A 27 1.49 6.84 -2.12
N ALA A 28 2.25 6.12 -1.30
CA ALA A 28 1.79 4.84 -0.76
C ALA A 28 0.58 5.03 0.15
N ARG A 29 0.59 6.06 1.01
CA ARG A 29 -0.56 6.36 1.87
C ARG A 29 -1.80 6.70 1.06
N LYS A 30 -1.65 7.49 0.01
CA LYS A 30 -2.77 7.85 -0.86
C LYS A 30 -3.34 6.62 -1.55
N ARG A 31 -2.48 5.71 -2.03
CA ARG A 31 -2.93 4.45 -2.62
C ARG A 31 -3.67 3.59 -1.61
N ASP A 32 -3.15 3.52 -0.38
CA ASP A 32 -3.76 2.73 0.68
C ASP A 32 -5.12 3.30 1.08
N LEU A 33 -5.24 4.64 1.15
CA LEU A 33 -6.51 5.28 1.44
C LEU A 33 -7.55 4.95 0.38
N VAL A 34 -7.18 5.00 -0.89
CA VAL A 34 -8.08 4.62 -1.98
C VAL A 34 -8.49 3.16 -1.86
N ARG A 35 -7.55 2.28 -1.54
CA ARG A 35 -7.85 0.85 -1.36
C ARG A 35 -8.80 0.62 -0.20
N ILE A 36 -8.62 1.35 0.90
CA ILE A 36 -9.51 1.27 2.05
C ILE A 36 -10.91 1.75 1.67
N GLU A 37 -11.02 2.87 0.99
CA GLU A 37 -12.30 3.42 0.55
C GLU A 37 -13.03 2.43 -0.37
N MET A 38 -12.31 1.79 -1.27
CA MET A 38 -12.89 0.78 -2.15
C MET A 38 -13.33 -0.45 -1.38
N ALA A 39 -12.55 -0.88 -0.39
CA ALA A 39 -12.93 -2.00 0.46
C ALA A 39 -14.19 -1.69 1.27
N GLU A 40 -14.29 -0.48 1.81
CA GLU A 40 -15.48 -0.03 2.53
C GLU A 40 -16.72 -0.01 1.63
N ARG A 41 -16.55 0.47 0.40
CA ARG A 41 -17.64 0.48 -0.59
C ARG A 41 -18.09 -0.94 -0.90
N ARG A 42 -17.15 -1.85 -1.08
CA ARG A 42 -17.48 -3.25 -1.36
C ARG A 42 -18.18 -3.93 -0.19
N LEU A 43 -17.80 -3.56 1.03
CA LEU A 43 -18.53 -4.01 2.23
C LEU A 43 -19.97 -3.53 2.21
N ALA A 44 -20.18 -2.24 1.89
CA ALA A 44 -21.51 -1.65 1.83
C ALA A 44 -22.37 -2.27 0.73
N GLU A 45 -21.76 -2.65 -0.38
CA GLU A 45 -22.45 -3.25 -1.53
C GLU A 45 -22.61 -4.76 -1.42
N GLY A 46 -21.98 -5.39 -0.41
CA GLY A 46 -22.01 -6.83 -0.24
C GLY A 46 -21.02 -7.60 -1.12
N ASP A 47 -20.07 -6.89 -1.74
CA ASP A 47 -19.09 -7.48 -2.64
C ASP A 47 -17.76 -7.79 -1.97
N TYR A 48 -17.60 -7.40 -0.70
CA TYR A 48 -16.36 -7.65 0.02
C TYR A 48 -16.13 -9.15 0.19
N GLY A 49 -14.89 -9.57 -0.05
CA GLY A 49 -14.51 -10.98 0.05
C GLY A 49 -14.74 -11.77 -1.23
N TRP A 50 -15.23 -11.13 -2.28
CA TRP A 50 -15.43 -11.75 -3.60
C TRP A 50 -14.43 -11.18 -4.59
N CYS A 51 -13.86 -12.05 -5.42
CA CYS A 51 -12.92 -11.62 -6.44
C CYS A 51 -13.60 -10.72 -7.48
N ALA A 52 -13.01 -9.56 -7.75
CA ALA A 52 -13.56 -8.61 -8.71
C ALA A 52 -13.51 -9.13 -10.16
N ASP A 53 -12.59 -10.06 -10.45
CA ASP A 53 -12.41 -10.58 -11.80
C ASP A 53 -13.22 -11.84 -12.08
N CYS A 54 -13.14 -12.84 -11.19
CA CYS A 54 -13.78 -14.12 -11.43
C CYS A 54 -15.07 -14.32 -10.61
N GLY A 55 -15.33 -13.46 -9.64
CA GLY A 55 -16.54 -13.56 -8.83
C GLY A 55 -16.54 -14.65 -7.78
N GLU A 56 -15.46 -15.40 -7.63
CA GLU A 56 -15.34 -16.42 -6.61
C GLU A 56 -14.91 -15.82 -5.28
N ALA A 57 -15.17 -16.54 -4.20
CA ALA A 57 -14.79 -16.09 -2.87
C ALA A 57 -13.27 -16.01 -2.73
N ILE A 58 -12.79 -14.91 -2.15
CA ILE A 58 -11.38 -14.77 -1.81
C ILE A 58 -11.13 -15.59 -0.54
N PRO A 59 -10.09 -16.44 -0.51
CA PRO A 59 -9.79 -17.24 0.68
C PRO A 59 -9.58 -16.37 1.92
N ASP A 60 -10.07 -16.84 3.07
CA ASP A 60 -9.95 -16.11 4.33
C ASP A 60 -8.50 -15.80 4.68
N LYS A 61 -7.58 -16.74 4.41
CA LYS A 61 -6.17 -16.54 4.67
C LYS A 61 -5.60 -15.36 3.89
N ARG A 62 -6.06 -15.19 2.65
CA ARG A 62 -5.63 -14.05 1.84
C ARG A 62 -6.15 -12.75 2.41
N LEU A 63 -7.37 -12.73 2.90
CA LEU A 63 -7.96 -11.54 3.52
C LEU A 63 -7.32 -11.23 4.87
N GLU A 64 -6.84 -12.23 5.60
CA GLU A 64 -6.08 -12.00 6.83
C GLU A 64 -4.75 -11.30 6.55
N ILE A 65 -4.09 -11.67 5.47
CA ILE A 65 -2.81 -11.06 5.07
C ILE A 65 -3.03 -9.70 4.41
N ASP A 66 -4.03 -9.59 3.55
CA ASP A 66 -4.36 -8.35 2.85
C ASP A 66 -5.87 -8.12 2.92
N PRO A 67 -6.35 -7.43 3.97
CA PRO A 67 -7.79 -7.18 4.13
C PRO A 67 -8.42 -6.39 2.99
N MET A 68 -7.62 -5.68 2.21
CA MET A 68 -8.10 -4.88 1.09
C MET A 68 -7.96 -5.60 -0.25
N ALA A 69 -7.70 -6.89 -0.24
CA ALA A 69 -7.57 -7.68 -1.46
C ALA A 69 -8.88 -7.67 -2.26
N GLU A 70 -8.78 -7.33 -3.53
CA GLU A 70 -9.92 -7.27 -4.44
C GLU A 70 -10.01 -8.51 -5.31
N LYS A 71 -8.92 -9.27 -5.41
CA LYS A 71 -8.79 -10.40 -6.32
C LYS A 71 -8.28 -11.62 -5.57
N CYS A 72 -8.70 -12.80 -6.03
CA CYS A 72 -8.13 -14.04 -5.52
C CYS A 72 -6.69 -14.19 -6.02
N VAL A 73 -5.95 -15.12 -5.41
CA VAL A 73 -4.54 -15.34 -5.74
C VAL A 73 -4.37 -15.62 -7.23
N ARG A 74 -5.25 -16.41 -7.81
CA ARG A 74 -5.19 -16.79 -9.21
C ARG A 74 -5.34 -15.59 -10.14
N CYS A 75 -6.30 -14.71 -9.87
CA CYS A 75 -6.52 -13.52 -10.69
C CYS A 75 -5.44 -12.46 -10.45
N ALA A 76 -4.95 -12.35 -9.23
CA ALA A 76 -3.90 -11.39 -8.89
C ALA A 76 -2.55 -11.80 -9.49
N SER A 77 -2.31 -13.10 -9.65
CA SER A 77 -1.08 -13.63 -10.23
C SER A 77 -1.08 -13.62 -11.76
N GLY A 78 -2.27 -13.63 -12.34
CA GLY A 78 -2.43 -13.59 -13.77
C GLY A 78 -2.41 -12.19 -14.31
#